data_b149926da1e8c4b4e8eb76d9b30c1b72
#
_entry.id   b149926da1e8c4b4e8eb76d9b30c1b72
#
_cell.length_a   1.000
_cell.length_b   1.000
_cell.length_c   1.000
_cell.angle_alpha   90.00
_cell.angle_beta   90.00
_cell.angle_gamma   90.00
#
_symmetry.space_group_name_H-M   'P 1'
#
loop_
_entity.id
_entity.type
_entity.pdbx_description
1 polymer ?
#
loop_
_entity_poly.entity_id
_entity_poly.type
_entity_poly.pdbx_seq_one_letter_code
_entity_poly.pdbx_strand_id
1 'polypeptide(L)'
;MELKEFQLNAVKSLFEAMDKPVRDIILKSPTGSGKTIILTYFMHQYIQSYPKTVFVWLTPGKGNLEEQSKAKMDKYIHASQTKLLSDVMTAGFEENDSCFINWEKLTKKGNNALKDSERTNFLEHIEHALNNGLRFIIIVDESHQNNTIKADEIIQYFRTEKIIRCSATPKGIAKAEVIEIPEEEVIAAGLIKKMLVINQDFPQTVETEDQTAYLLERALQKQRELRAAYLQMDVDVNPLIIVQIPNKSETLLDGVERWFEAQGLTYENSQLAVWLSDRHENLEGIDAPAAPSTAVIIKQAVATGWDCPRAQILVKLRDNMDETFEIQTIGRIRRMPEAKHYGSDLLDSCYLYTFDEKFTAGVKMALDKGALNACTLFLKSEYKDITLTGEQRSMISMPRNPQKALRAIWLYAEENLGVGADKEENRTRLQAAGYILRDDVVRHTVSGETATLDFSSSDMNTISVTEKLNTHKHGRDYHQKIGKIGLEIGMEYSFMNTIIRKLFDKNFNYAHKILALEPREVYAFVLNNADRLRHLVREAMAAEMAQMQLDVQTKSLFEFHIPQSCFCLLYT
;
A
#
# COMPACT_ATOMS: atom_id res chain seq x y z
N MET A 1 28.68 -17.26 -7.22
CA MET A 1 27.36 -16.66 -7.46
C MET A 1 27.37 -16.02 -8.84
N GLU A 2 26.45 -16.37 -9.70
CA GLU A 2 26.35 -15.82 -11.05
C GLU A 2 25.23 -14.76 -11.06
N LEU A 3 25.61 -13.50 -11.30
CA LEU A 3 24.67 -12.39 -11.41
C LEU A 3 24.02 -12.39 -12.79
N LYS A 4 22.75 -11.98 -12.85
CA LYS A 4 22.06 -11.69 -14.12
C LYS A 4 22.65 -10.43 -14.75
N GLU A 5 22.51 -10.27 -16.06
CA GLU A 5 23.09 -9.14 -16.81
C GLU A 5 22.67 -7.77 -16.25
N PHE A 6 21.37 -7.57 -16.01
CA PHE A 6 20.87 -6.32 -15.41
C PHE A 6 21.45 -6.05 -14.01
N GLN A 7 21.74 -7.09 -13.23
CA GLN A 7 22.37 -6.94 -11.90
C GLN A 7 23.82 -6.49 -12.03
N LEU A 8 24.55 -7.02 -13.01
CA LEU A 8 25.91 -6.56 -13.33
C LEU A 8 25.91 -5.11 -13.82
N ASN A 9 24.94 -4.74 -14.65
CA ASN A 9 24.79 -3.37 -15.12
C ASN A 9 24.48 -2.41 -13.96
N ALA A 10 23.63 -2.82 -13.02
CA ALA A 10 23.34 -2.03 -11.82
C ALA A 10 24.58 -1.84 -10.93
N VAL A 11 25.39 -2.89 -10.75
CA VAL A 11 26.67 -2.81 -10.01
C VAL A 11 27.62 -1.83 -10.70
N LYS A 12 27.77 -1.91 -12.02
CA LYS A 12 28.60 -0.99 -12.79
C LYS A 12 28.12 0.47 -12.64
N SER A 13 26.82 0.71 -12.75
CA SER A 13 26.22 2.04 -12.54
C SER A 13 26.45 2.57 -11.12
N LEU A 14 26.44 1.69 -10.11
CA LEU A 14 26.81 2.08 -8.75
C LEU A 14 28.28 2.55 -8.66
N PHE A 15 29.22 1.85 -9.27
CA PHE A 15 30.62 2.31 -9.33
C PHE A 15 30.74 3.67 -10.03
N GLU A 16 30.10 3.85 -11.18
CA GLU A 16 30.10 5.12 -11.90
C GLU A 16 29.49 6.27 -11.07
N ALA A 17 28.43 5.99 -10.30
CA ALA A 17 27.80 6.98 -9.41
C ALA A 17 28.69 7.33 -8.20
N MET A 18 29.53 6.40 -7.73
CA MET A 18 30.48 6.68 -6.65
C MET A 18 31.54 7.71 -7.04
N ASP A 19 31.90 7.78 -8.32
CA ASP A 19 32.89 8.73 -8.84
C ASP A 19 32.30 10.13 -9.11
N LYS A 20 30.97 10.24 -9.18
CA LYS A 20 30.30 11.54 -9.41
C LYS A 20 30.31 12.41 -8.14
N PRO A 21 30.32 13.76 -8.25
CA PRO A 21 30.29 14.67 -7.13
C PRO A 21 28.89 14.81 -6.50
N VAL A 22 28.18 13.69 -6.30
CA VAL A 22 26.86 13.60 -5.70
C VAL A 22 26.96 12.80 -4.41
N ARG A 23 26.23 13.23 -3.38
CA ARG A 23 26.20 12.54 -2.09
C ARG A 23 25.22 11.40 -2.07
N ASP A 24 24.00 11.64 -2.55
CA ASP A 24 22.90 10.70 -2.51
C ASP A 24 22.77 9.96 -3.84
N ILE A 25 22.80 8.64 -3.79
CA ILE A 25 22.58 7.73 -4.90
C ILE A 25 21.30 6.95 -4.61
N ILE A 26 20.35 6.97 -5.51
CA ILE A 26 19.08 6.24 -5.37
C ILE A 26 19.12 5.01 -6.27
N LEU A 27 19.06 3.83 -5.69
CA LEU A 27 18.83 2.58 -6.41
C LEU A 27 17.33 2.26 -6.39
N LYS A 28 16.63 2.63 -7.46
CA LYS A 28 15.23 2.28 -7.69
C LYS A 28 15.18 0.90 -8.34
N SER A 29 14.53 -0.05 -7.69
CA SER A 29 14.53 -1.43 -8.14
C SER A 29 13.26 -2.15 -7.71
N PRO A 30 12.60 -2.90 -8.60
CA PRO A 30 11.41 -3.67 -8.27
C PRO A 30 11.64 -4.67 -7.13
N THR A 31 10.57 -4.99 -6.41
CA THR A 31 10.62 -6.07 -5.41
C THR A 31 10.88 -7.40 -6.12
N GLY A 32 11.85 -8.16 -5.62
CA GLY A 32 12.25 -9.44 -6.25
C GLY A 32 13.40 -9.34 -7.26
N SER A 33 13.92 -8.15 -7.57
CA SER A 33 15.08 -7.96 -8.47
C SER A 33 16.42 -8.45 -7.89
N GLY A 34 16.46 -8.78 -6.59
CA GLY A 34 17.71 -9.15 -5.92
C GLY A 34 18.52 -7.96 -5.42
N LYS A 35 17.90 -6.86 -4.99
CA LYS A 35 18.56 -5.68 -4.40
C LYS A 35 19.70 -6.03 -3.43
N THR A 36 19.42 -6.91 -2.47
CA THR A 36 20.43 -7.34 -1.48
C THR A 36 21.65 -7.97 -2.15
N ILE A 37 21.44 -8.78 -3.19
CA ILE A 37 22.50 -9.47 -3.93
C ILE A 37 23.34 -8.45 -4.71
N ILE A 38 22.71 -7.50 -5.40
CA ILE A 38 23.38 -6.42 -6.14
C ILE A 38 24.28 -5.63 -5.20
N LEU A 39 23.74 -5.22 -4.06
CA LEU A 39 24.45 -4.37 -3.09
C LEU A 39 25.58 -5.13 -2.39
N THR A 40 25.37 -6.37 -1.96
CA THR A 40 26.44 -7.16 -1.31
C THR A 40 27.58 -7.44 -2.28
N TYR A 41 27.28 -7.68 -3.55
CA TYR A 41 28.30 -7.86 -4.58
C TYR A 41 29.07 -6.55 -4.86
N PHE A 42 28.35 -5.43 -4.96
CA PHE A 42 28.94 -4.10 -5.09
C PHE A 42 29.87 -3.79 -3.90
N MET A 43 29.39 -3.97 -2.67
CA MET A 43 30.18 -3.73 -1.44
C MET A 43 31.48 -4.53 -1.45
N HIS A 44 31.39 -5.82 -1.75
CA HIS A 44 32.56 -6.69 -1.81
C HIS A 44 33.60 -6.21 -2.84
N GLN A 45 33.18 -5.92 -4.05
CA GLN A 45 34.11 -5.42 -5.09
C GLN A 45 34.67 -4.04 -4.75
N TYR A 46 33.84 -3.17 -4.16
CA TYR A 46 34.27 -1.82 -3.81
C TYR A 46 35.36 -1.84 -2.72
N ILE A 47 35.19 -2.65 -1.68
CA ILE A 47 36.18 -2.82 -0.61
C ILE A 47 37.52 -3.31 -1.16
N GLN A 48 37.53 -4.22 -2.13
CA GLN A 48 38.77 -4.70 -2.77
C GLN A 48 39.53 -3.60 -3.52
N SER A 49 38.80 -2.67 -4.12
CA SER A 49 39.37 -1.56 -4.89
C SER A 49 39.76 -0.37 -4.00
N TYR A 50 39.02 -0.16 -2.92
CA TYR A 50 39.14 0.98 -2.01
C TYR A 50 39.31 0.50 -0.55
N PRO A 51 40.50 0.11 -0.13
CA PRO A 51 40.76 -0.27 1.26
C PRO A 51 40.45 0.91 2.19
N LYS A 52 40.26 0.63 3.49
CA LYS A 52 39.81 1.58 4.52
C LYS A 52 38.36 2.06 4.35
N THR A 53 37.54 1.34 3.55
CA THR A 53 36.11 1.60 3.43
C THR A 53 35.35 0.74 4.43
N VAL A 54 34.40 1.35 5.11
CA VAL A 54 33.42 0.70 5.99
C VAL A 54 32.03 0.95 5.42
N PHE A 55 31.31 -0.11 5.14
CA PHE A 55 29.90 -0.01 4.78
C PHE A 55 29.02 -0.12 6.02
N VAL A 56 28.05 0.78 6.14
CA VAL A 56 27.01 0.71 7.18
C VAL A 56 25.66 0.59 6.50
N TRP A 57 25.07 -0.59 6.57
CA TRP A 57 23.78 -0.91 6.00
C TRP A 57 22.69 -0.72 7.06
N LEU A 58 21.90 0.31 6.91
CA LEU A 58 20.81 0.68 7.80
C LEU A 58 19.50 0.02 7.34
N THR A 59 18.91 -0.81 8.20
CA THR A 59 17.63 -1.48 7.95
C THR A 59 16.50 -0.93 8.84
N PRO A 60 15.22 -1.00 8.41
CA PRO A 60 14.10 -0.67 9.29
C PRO A 60 13.94 -1.68 10.43
N GLY A 61 13.27 -1.24 11.52
CA GLY A 61 13.25 -1.92 12.82
C GLY A 61 12.40 -3.17 12.97
N LYS A 62 11.77 -3.67 11.91
CA LYS A 62 10.89 -4.84 11.99
C LYS A 62 11.49 -6.03 11.22
N GLY A 63 11.43 -7.23 11.81
CA GLY A 63 11.68 -8.49 11.13
C GLY A 63 13.14 -8.94 11.03
N ASN A 64 14.04 -8.49 11.90
CA ASN A 64 15.47 -8.87 11.92
C ASN A 64 16.14 -8.77 10.55
N LEU A 65 15.86 -7.69 9.83
CA LEU A 65 16.35 -7.47 8.46
C LEU A 65 17.88 -7.36 8.41
N GLU A 66 18.48 -6.78 9.45
CA GLU A 66 19.93 -6.69 9.61
C GLU A 66 20.59 -8.07 9.62
N GLU A 67 20.04 -9.02 10.38
CA GLU A 67 20.55 -10.39 10.46
C GLU A 67 20.37 -11.13 9.13
N GLN A 68 19.22 -10.96 8.48
CA GLN A 68 18.93 -11.56 7.17
C GLN A 68 19.86 -11.03 6.08
N SER A 69 20.13 -9.73 6.05
CA SER A 69 21.01 -9.11 5.06
C SER A 69 22.46 -9.55 5.30
N LYS A 70 22.90 -9.61 6.56
CA LYS A 70 24.19 -10.17 6.96
C LYS A 70 24.31 -11.62 6.51
N ALA A 71 23.36 -12.47 6.86
CA ALA A 71 23.37 -13.90 6.50
C ALA A 71 23.41 -14.13 4.98
N LYS A 72 22.72 -13.28 4.20
CA LYS A 72 22.80 -13.32 2.72
C LYS A 72 24.21 -12.95 2.25
N MET A 73 24.82 -11.91 2.80
CA MET A 73 26.20 -11.56 2.45
C MET A 73 27.16 -12.68 2.80
N ASP A 74 27.10 -13.24 4.00
CA ASP A 74 27.96 -14.35 4.44
C ASP A 74 27.78 -15.61 3.57
N LYS A 75 26.55 -15.88 3.12
CA LYS A 75 26.25 -17.00 2.22
C LYS A 75 26.90 -16.86 0.85
N TYR A 76 26.91 -15.65 0.31
CA TYR A 76 27.36 -15.41 -1.06
C TYR A 76 28.80 -14.94 -1.17
N ILE A 77 29.34 -14.32 -0.12
CA ILE A 77 30.68 -13.73 -0.08
C ILE A 77 31.45 -14.32 1.11
N HIS A 78 32.09 -15.44 0.90
CA HIS A 78 32.77 -16.22 1.97
C HIS A 78 33.95 -15.50 2.67
N ALA A 79 34.48 -14.43 2.10
CA ALA A 79 35.56 -13.64 2.69
C ALA A 79 35.09 -12.28 3.23
N SER A 80 33.80 -12.11 3.47
CA SER A 80 33.25 -10.84 3.97
C SER A 80 33.52 -10.68 5.47
N GLN A 81 33.86 -9.46 5.86
CA GLN A 81 33.95 -9.06 7.29
C GLN A 81 32.63 -8.40 7.67
N THR A 82 31.65 -9.20 8.13
CA THR A 82 30.34 -8.73 8.46
C THR A 82 30.15 -8.57 9.96
N LYS A 83 29.55 -7.45 10.37
CA LYS A 83 29.26 -7.11 11.77
C LYS A 83 27.79 -6.73 11.97
N LEU A 84 27.24 -7.09 13.12
CA LEU A 84 26.01 -6.53 13.64
C LEU A 84 26.31 -5.38 14.61
N LEU A 85 25.29 -4.65 15.07
CA LEU A 85 25.46 -3.58 16.04
C LEU A 85 26.19 -4.04 17.31
N SER A 86 25.89 -5.24 17.83
CA SER A 86 26.56 -5.84 18.99
C SER A 86 28.05 -6.01 18.79
N ASP A 87 28.46 -6.41 17.60
CA ASP A 87 29.86 -6.60 17.25
C ASP A 87 30.61 -5.26 17.19
N VAL A 88 29.97 -4.26 16.58
CA VAL A 88 30.48 -2.89 16.53
C VAL A 88 30.61 -2.28 17.93
N MET A 89 29.65 -2.53 18.82
CA MET A 89 29.68 -2.04 20.21
C MET A 89 30.83 -2.67 21.03
N THR A 90 31.27 -3.87 20.65
CA THR A 90 32.33 -4.61 21.35
C THR A 90 33.71 -4.31 20.76
N ALA A 91 33.86 -4.34 19.45
CA ALA A 91 35.14 -4.29 18.75
C ALA A 91 35.37 -3.00 17.96
N GLY A 92 34.32 -2.13 17.79
CA GLY A 92 34.41 -0.96 16.94
C GLY A 92 34.37 -1.29 15.44
N PHE A 93 34.75 -0.30 14.64
CA PHE A 93 34.85 -0.43 13.19
C PHE A 93 36.30 -0.71 12.77
N GLU A 94 36.44 -1.61 11.82
CA GLU A 94 37.75 -2.00 11.24
C GLU A 94 37.74 -1.80 9.71
N GLU A 95 38.93 -1.82 9.11
CA GLU A 95 39.06 -1.73 7.66
C GLU A 95 38.26 -2.83 6.96
N ASN A 96 37.48 -2.46 5.92
CA ASN A 96 36.69 -3.38 5.08
C ASN A 96 35.49 -4.03 5.77
N ASP A 97 35.06 -3.51 6.91
CA ASP A 97 33.87 -3.97 7.57
C ASP A 97 32.58 -3.67 6.73
N SER A 98 31.65 -4.60 6.82
CA SER A 98 30.27 -4.47 6.33
C SER A 98 29.32 -4.62 7.52
N CYS A 99 28.85 -3.51 8.05
CA CYS A 99 28.07 -3.46 9.28
C CYS A 99 26.57 -3.38 8.96
N PHE A 100 25.78 -4.31 9.49
CA PHE A 100 24.32 -4.35 9.31
C PHE A 100 23.65 -3.91 10.60
N ILE A 101 22.95 -2.78 10.56
CA ILE A 101 22.45 -2.09 11.75
C ILE A 101 20.98 -1.75 11.58
N ASN A 102 20.19 -2.13 12.56
CA ASN A 102 18.83 -1.64 12.69
C ASN A 102 18.84 -0.20 13.22
N TRP A 103 18.51 0.77 12.35
CA TRP A 103 18.56 2.18 12.70
C TRP A 103 17.57 2.59 13.80
N GLU A 104 16.48 1.86 13.98
CA GLU A 104 15.52 2.15 15.05
C GLU A 104 16.12 1.89 16.45
N LYS A 105 17.05 0.95 16.57
CA LYS A 105 17.79 0.73 17.83
C LYS A 105 18.60 1.96 18.24
N LEU A 106 19.02 2.76 17.26
CA LEU A 106 19.81 3.99 17.49
C LEU A 106 18.95 5.22 17.82
N THR A 107 17.65 5.21 17.45
CA THR A 107 16.77 6.40 17.49
C THR A 107 15.61 6.32 18.49
N LYS A 108 15.13 5.14 18.83
CA LYS A 108 13.96 4.95 19.71
C LYS A 108 14.33 5.12 21.20
N LYS A 109 13.36 5.65 21.98
CA LYS A 109 13.35 5.57 23.44
C LYS A 109 12.47 4.38 23.83
N GLY A 110 12.99 3.39 24.54
CA GLY A 110 12.23 2.22 25.01
C GLY A 110 13.13 0.99 25.25
N ASN A 111 12.53 -0.15 25.62
CA ASN A 111 13.25 -1.36 26.04
C ASN A 111 14.25 -1.95 25.00
N ASN A 112 14.10 -1.61 23.72
CA ASN A 112 15.00 -2.08 22.64
C ASN A 112 15.90 -0.97 22.08
N ALA A 113 15.95 0.22 22.71
CA ALA A 113 16.83 1.30 22.32
C ALA A 113 18.16 1.22 23.06
N LEU A 114 19.23 1.72 22.44
CA LEU A 114 20.50 1.90 23.13
C LEU A 114 20.31 2.86 24.32
N LYS A 115 20.90 2.51 25.45
CA LYS A 115 21.02 3.43 26.59
C LYS A 115 21.91 4.61 26.22
N ASP A 116 21.81 5.72 26.93
CA ASP A 116 22.61 6.91 26.63
C ASP A 116 24.13 6.60 26.68
N SER A 117 24.58 5.75 27.60
CA SER A 117 25.98 5.28 27.67
C SER A 117 26.41 4.46 26.47
N GLU A 118 25.53 3.58 25.99
CA GLU A 118 25.79 2.75 24.80
C GLU A 118 25.82 3.59 23.54
N ARG A 119 24.95 4.59 23.45
CA ARG A 119 24.94 5.55 22.36
C ARG A 119 26.21 6.38 22.32
N THR A 120 26.71 6.82 23.48
CA THR A 120 27.98 7.54 23.60
C THR A 120 29.12 6.65 23.11
N ASN A 121 29.18 5.39 23.56
CA ASN A 121 30.18 4.42 23.12
C ASN A 121 30.15 4.19 21.60
N PHE A 122 28.95 4.07 21.01
CA PHE A 122 28.80 3.94 19.56
C PHE A 122 29.35 5.14 18.79
N LEU A 123 29.09 6.37 19.28
CA LEU A 123 29.63 7.59 18.68
C LEU A 123 31.16 7.67 18.84
N GLU A 124 31.70 7.23 19.97
CA GLU A 124 33.17 7.12 20.19
C GLU A 124 33.82 6.17 19.20
N HIS A 125 33.18 5.03 18.90
CA HIS A 125 33.68 4.10 17.88
C HIS A 125 33.70 4.72 16.49
N ILE A 126 32.68 5.52 16.13
CA ILE A 126 32.68 6.26 14.86
C ILE A 126 33.82 7.27 14.80
N GLU A 127 33.99 8.09 15.84
CA GLU A 127 35.08 9.08 15.89
C GLU A 127 36.47 8.42 15.85
N HIS A 128 36.67 7.30 16.56
CA HIS A 128 37.91 6.55 16.52
C HIS A 128 38.20 6.01 15.10
N ALA A 129 37.20 5.48 14.42
CA ALA A 129 37.32 5.00 13.05
C ALA A 129 37.69 6.12 12.06
N LEU A 130 37.03 7.27 12.17
CA LEU A 130 37.33 8.45 11.35
C LEU A 130 38.75 8.97 11.60
N ASN A 131 39.22 8.98 12.87
CA ASN A 131 40.57 9.41 13.23
C ASN A 131 41.65 8.43 12.70
N ASN A 132 41.31 7.16 12.52
CA ASN A 132 42.14 6.15 11.88
C ASN A 132 42.10 6.21 10.33
N GLY A 133 41.40 7.16 9.76
CA GLY A 133 41.28 7.38 8.32
C GLY A 133 40.36 6.42 7.61
N LEU A 134 39.42 5.78 8.33
CA LEU A 134 38.38 4.97 7.72
C LEU A 134 37.32 5.87 7.06
N ARG A 135 36.80 5.44 5.92
CA ARG A 135 35.74 6.13 5.18
C ARG A 135 34.46 5.33 5.27
N PHE A 136 33.37 5.99 5.65
CA PHE A 136 32.06 5.38 5.72
C PHE A 136 31.25 5.59 4.44
N ILE A 137 30.59 4.54 3.97
CA ILE A 137 29.54 4.57 2.97
C ILE A 137 28.26 4.02 3.59
N ILE A 138 27.20 4.82 3.55
CA ILE A 138 25.93 4.43 4.15
C ILE A 138 24.99 3.84 3.10
N ILE A 139 24.43 2.67 3.38
CA ILE A 139 23.34 2.09 2.60
C ILE A 139 22.07 2.16 3.44
N VAL A 140 21.02 2.77 2.91
CA VAL A 140 19.71 2.88 3.55
C VAL A 140 18.74 1.99 2.80
N ASP A 141 18.38 0.85 3.38
CA ASP A 141 17.40 -0.07 2.81
C ASP A 141 15.97 0.40 3.13
N GLU A 142 15.04 0.13 2.21
CA GLU A 142 13.64 0.58 2.29
C GLU A 142 13.53 2.07 2.66
N SER A 143 14.26 2.91 1.94
CA SER A 143 14.47 4.34 2.25
C SER A 143 13.18 5.16 2.38
N HIS A 144 12.05 4.69 1.83
CA HIS A 144 10.75 5.32 2.01
C HIS A 144 10.23 5.25 3.47
N GLN A 145 10.68 4.26 4.26
CA GLN A 145 10.33 4.10 5.68
C GLN A 145 11.28 4.88 6.61
N ASN A 146 12.49 5.19 6.16
CA ASN A 146 13.59 5.71 6.97
C ASN A 146 13.75 7.24 6.89
N ASN A 147 12.86 7.96 6.23
CA ASN A 147 12.93 9.41 6.06
C ASN A 147 12.46 10.14 7.33
N THR A 148 13.16 9.96 8.44
CA THR A 148 12.92 10.72 9.67
C THR A 148 14.12 11.62 9.98
N ILE A 149 13.87 12.80 10.52
CA ILE A 149 14.91 13.74 10.97
C ILE A 149 15.97 13.05 11.84
N LYS A 150 15.56 12.09 12.66
CA LYS A 150 16.46 11.32 13.54
C LYS A 150 17.39 10.35 12.80
N ALA A 151 16.93 9.74 11.69
CA ALA A 151 17.79 8.90 10.87
C ALA A 151 18.86 9.73 10.17
N ASP A 152 18.49 10.91 9.67
CA ASP A 152 19.44 11.83 9.04
C ASP A 152 20.46 12.39 10.05
N GLU A 153 20.06 12.63 11.31
CA GLU A 153 20.97 13.02 12.39
C GLU A 153 22.06 11.94 12.61
N ILE A 154 21.68 10.66 12.65
CA ILE A 154 22.64 9.56 12.84
C ILE A 154 23.59 9.44 11.65
N ILE A 155 23.07 9.55 10.42
CA ILE A 155 23.90 9.52 9.21
C ILE A 155 24.96 10.64 9.21
N GLN A 156 24.64 11.82 9.79
CA GLN A 156 25.60 12.92 9.89
C GLN A 156 26.82 12.59 10.76
N TYR A 157 26.68 11.79 11.81
CA TYR A 157 27.82 11.41 12.67
C TYR A 157 28.90 10.62 11.91
N PHE A 158 28.52 9.86 10.88
CA PHE A 158 29.45 9.10 10.05
C PHE A 158 30.28 9.98 9.10
N ARG A 159 29.93 11.27 8.94
CA ARG A 159 30.59 12.21 8.01
C ARG A 159 30.76 11.60 6.61
N THR A 160 29.79 10.82 6.18
CA THR A 160 29.86 10.09 4.92
C THR A 160 29.71 11.03 3.71
N GLU A 161 30.52 10.77 2.70
CA GLU A 161 30.43 11.45 1.41
C GLU A 161 29.41 10.81 0.46
N LYS A 162 29.04 9.54 0.72
CA LYS A 162 28.16 8.74 -0.14
C LYS A 162 27.10 8.03 0.66
N ILE A 163 25.86 8.16 0.19
CA ILE A 163 24.69 7.47 0.74
C ILE A 163 23.96 6.76 -0.43
N ILE A 164 23.83 5.45 -0.35
CA ILE A 164 23.06 4.65 -1.32
C ILE A 164 21.71 4.34 -0.71
N ARG A 165 20.63 4.87 -1.29
CA ARG A 165 19.27 4.68 -0.83
C ARG A 165 18.54 3.71 -1.75
N CYS A 166 18.03 2.64 -1.17
CA CYS A 166 17.39 1.56 -1.91
C CYS A 166 15.89 1.51 -1.63
N SER A 167 15.08 1.48 -2.67
CA SER A 167 13.63 1.30 -2.54
C SER A 167 13.01 0.92 -3.89
N ALA A 168 11.86 0.23 -3.85
CA ALA A 168 11.01 0.08 -5.03
C ALA A 168 10.26 1.39 -5.36
N THR A 169 9.95 2.18 -4.30
CA THR A 169 9.22 3.46 -4.38
C THR A 169 10.00 4.55 -3.65
N PRO A 170 11.15 5.01 -4.18
CA PRO A 170 11.97 6.00 -3.51
C PRO A 170 11.26 7.36 -3.49
N LYS A 171 11.41 8.09 -2.37
CA LYS A 171 11.05 9.50 -2.33
C LYS A 171 12.14 10.30 -3.05
N GLY A 172 11.73 11.26 -3.88
CA GLY A 172 12.67 12.12 -4.60
C GLY A 172 13.58 12.92 -3.65
N ILE A 173 14.87 12.90 -3.90
CA ILE A 173 15.87 13.72 -3.21
C ILE A 173 16.48 14.67 -4.24
N ALA A 174 16.48 15.94 -3.92
CA ALA A 174 17.07 16.94 -4.81
C ALA A 174 18.56 16.66 -5.02
N LYS A 175 19.00 16.65 -6.27
CA LYS A 175 20.40 16.42 -6.70
C LYS A 175 20.93 15.00 -6.43
N ALA A 176 20.07 13.97 -6.27
CA ALA A 176 20.51 12.59 -6.20
C ALA A 176 20.80 12.03 -7.61
N GLU A 177 21.77 11.13 -7.69
CA GLU A 177 21.95 10.26 -8.85
C GLU A 177 20.96 9.10 -8.77
N VAL A 178 20.18 8.86 -9.81
CA VAL A 178 19.16 7.81 -9.82
C VAL A 178 19.59 6.68 -10.75
N ILE A 179 19.76 5.49 -10.18
CA ILE A 179 19.98 4.25 -10.92
C ILE A 179 18.65 3.48 -10.86
N GLU A 180 18.02 3.34 -12.02
CA GLU A 180 16.75 2.62 -12.13
C GLU A 180 16.98 1.26 -12.80
N ILE A 181 16.45 0.21 -12.21
CA ILE A 181 16.39 -1.13 -12.79
C ILE A 181 14.99 -1.29 -13.39
N PRO A 182 14.88 -1.37 -14.75
CA PRO A 182 13.59 -1.57 -15.38
C PRO A 182 12.95 -2.90 -14.99
N GLU A 183 11.64 -2.88 -14.76
CA GLU A 183 10.91 -4.09 -14.37
C GLU A 183 10.95 -5.16 -15.47
N GLU A 184 10.94 -4.74 -16.72
CA GLU A 184 11.01 -5.60 -17.90
C GLU A 184 12.29 -6.45 -17.93
N GLU A 185 13.43 -5.91 -17.49
CA GLU A 185 14.68 -6.64 -17.39
C GLU A 185 14.63 -7.71 -16.31
N VAL A 186 13.97 -7.42 -15.18
CA VAL A 186 13.78 -8.37 -14.09
C VAL A 186 12.84 -9.51 -14.50
N ILE A 187 11.78 -9.19 -15.25
CA ILE A 187 10.87 -10.17 -15.86
C ILE A 187 11.66 -11.02 -16.87
N ALA A 188 12.36 -10.40 -17.81
CA ALA A 188 13.12 -11.12 -18.85
C ALA A 188 14.17 -12.07 -18.24
N ALA A 189 14.75 -11.69 -17.10
CA ALA A 189 15.69 -12.53 -16.36
C ALA A 189 15.02 -13.70 -15.61
N GLY A 190 13.68 -13.78 -15.60
CA GLY A 190 12.91 -14.85 -14.96
C GLY A 190 12.85 -14.76 -13.43
N LEU A 191 13.13 -13.62 -12.82
CA LEU A 191 13.13 -13.47 -11.37
C LEU A 191 11.74 -13.18 -10.80
N ILE A 192 10.91 -12.51 -11.57
CA ILE A 192 9.53 -12.18 -11.19
C ILE A 192 8.55 -12.61 -12.28
N LYS A 193 7.31 -12.81 -11.87
CA LYS A 193 6.21 -13.21 -12.76
C LYS A 193 5.84 -12.10 -13.73
N LYS A 194 5.39 -12.48 -14.91
CA LYS A 194 5.07 -11.59 -16.03
C LYS A 194 3.85 -10.72 -15.75
N MET A 195 2.82 -11.30 -15.13
CA MET A 195 1.53 -10.67 -14.98
C MET A 195 0.97 -10.82 -13.56
N LEU A 196 0.17 -9.84 -13.15
CA LEU A 196 -0.74 -9.92 -12.02
C LEU A 196 -2.17 -10.08 -12.56
N VAL A 197 -2.84 -11.13 -12.17
CA VAL A 197 -4.23 -11.39 -12.55
C VAL A 197 -5.13 -11.11 -11.35
N ILE A 198 -6.08 -10.19 -11.53
CA ILE A 198 -6.98 -9.73 -10.47
C ILE A 198 -8.35 -10.36 -10.67
N ASN A 199 -8.88 -11.01 -9.62
CA ASN A 199 -10.22 -11.58 -9.60
C ASN A 199 -10.52 -12.46 -10.84
N GLN A 200 -9.59 -13.32 -11.19
CA GLN A 200 -9.76 -14.20 -12.36
C GLN A 200 -11.05 -15.02 -12.25
N ASP A 201 -11.73 -15.19 -13.37
CA ASP A 201 -12.96 -15.98 -13.52
C ASP A 201 -14.15 -15.47 -12.69
N PHE A 202 -14.12 -14.20 -12.26
CA PHE A 202 -15.30 -13.60 -11.65
C PHE A 202 -16.34 -13.26 -12.73
N PRO A 203 -17.63 -13.60 -12.51
CA PRO A 203 -18.70 -13.16 -13.39
C PRO A 203 -18.88 -11.63 -13.30
N GLN A 204 -19.54 -11.03 -14.30
CA GLN A 204 -19.80 -9.58 -14.31
C GLN A 204 -20.58 -9.11 -13.08
N THR A 205 -21.42 -9.98 -12.53
CA THR A 205 -22.15 -9.75 -11.28
C THR A 205 -21.91 -10.92 -10.34
N VAL A 206 -21.33 -10.63 -9.18
CA VAL A 206 -21.13 -11.60 -8.09
C VAL A 206 -22.20 -11.37 -7.05
N GLU A 207 -23.05 -12.35 -6.82
CA GLU A 207 -24.01 -12.37 -5.71
C GLU A 207 -23.51 -13.36 -4.67
N THR A 208 -23.19 -12.89 -3.47
CA THR A 208 -22.68 -13.73 -2.38
C THR A 208 -23.22 -13.30 -1.02
N GLU A 209 -23.50 -14.30 -0.18
CA GLU A 209 -23.87 -14.06 1.22
C GLU A 209 -22.63 -13.83 2.09
N ASP A 210 -21.49 -14.41 1.71
CA ASP A 210 -20.20 -14.29 2.38
C ASP A 210 -19.07 -14.01 1.39
N GLN A 211 -18.64 -12.76 1.32
CA GLN A 211 -17.54 -12.32 0.47
C GLN A 211 -16.22 -13.02 0.81
N THR A 212 -15.98 -13.27 2.11
CA THR A 212 -14.74 -13.91 2.57
C THR A 212 -14.67 -15.34 2.05
N ALA A 213 -15.73 -16.12 2.27
CA ALA A 213 -15.79 -17.50 1.80
C ALA A 213 -15.65 -17.58 0.28
N TYR A 214 -16.28 -16.69 -0.46
CA TYR A 214 -16.17 -16.64 -1.93
C TYR A 214 -14.72 -16.41 -2.39
N LEU A 215 -14.01 -15.44 -1.80
CA LEU A 215 -12.62 -15.15 -2.18
C LEU A 215 -11.69 -16.32 -1.82
N LEU A 216 -11.88 -16.95 -0.66
CA LEU A 216 -11.10 -18.10 -0.21
C LEU A 216 -11.32 -19.31 -1.13
N GLU A 217 -12.57 -19.57 -1.53
CA GLU A 217 -12.91 -20.64 -2.46
C GLU A 217 -12.20 -20.48 -3.81
N ARG A 218 -12.27 -19.27 -4.39
CA ARG A 218 -11.57 -18.96 -5.66
C ARG A 218 -10.07 -19.13 -5.53
N ALA A 219 -9.48 -18.66 -4.44
CA ALA A 219 -8.06 -18.79 -4.18
C ALA A 219 -7.62 -20.25 -4.02
N LEU A 220 -8.40 -21.07 -3.31
CA LEU A 220 -8.10 -22.49 -3.13
C LEU A 220 -8.26 -23.29 -4.44
N GLN A 221 -9.27 -22.96 -5.24
CA GLN A 221 -9.43 -23.54 -6.57
C GLN A 221 -8.21 -23.23 -7.45
N LYS A 222 -7.77 -21.96 -7.47
CA LYS A 222 -6.59 -21.54 -8.24
C LYS A 222 -5.32 -22.21 -7.73
N GLN A 223 -5.14 -22.37 -6.43
CA GLN A 223 -4.00 -23.07 -5.86
C GLN A 223 -3.92 -24.52 -6.32
N ARG A 224 -5.06 -25.22 -6.36
CA ARG A 224 -5.13 -26.60 -6.85
C ARG A 224 -4.79 -26.70 -8.34
N GLU A 225 -5.28 -25.76 -9.14
CA GLU A 225 -4.97 -25.65 -10.57
C GLU A 225 -3.46 -25.44 -10.81
N LEU A 226 -2.85 -24.48 -10.10
CA LEU A 226 -1.42 -24.19 -10.18
C LEU A 226 -0.58 -25.40 -9.73
N ARG A 227 -0.96 -26.05 -8.62
CA ARG A 227 -0.27 -27.25 -8.13
C ARG A 227 -0.29 -28.36 -9.18
N ALA A 228 -1.44 -28.60 -9.80
CA ALA A 228 -1.57 -29.59 -10.87
C ALA A 228 -0.70 -29.23 -12.08
N ALA A 229 -0.66 -27.96 -12.47
CA ALA A 229 0.15 -27.50 -13.59
C ALA A 229 1.67 -27.64 -13.32
N TYR A 230 2.13 -27.34 -12.09
CA TYR A 230 3.53 -27.58 -11.70
C TYR A 230 3.89 -29.06 -11.79
N LEU A 231 3.03 -29.95 -11.28
CA LEU A 231 3.26 -31.40 -11.33
C LEU A 231 3.26 -31.95 -12.77
N GLN A 232 2.45 -31.38 -13.67
CA GLN A 232 2.47 -31.76 -15.09
C GLN A 232 3.79 -31.39 -15.78
N MET A 233 4.51 -30.39 -15.24
CA MET A 233 5.83 -30.00 -15.72
C MET A 233 6.99 -30.69 -14.98
N ASP A 234 6.69 -31.69 -14.15
CA ASP A 234 7.66 -32.39 -13.30
C ASP A 234 8.39 -31.43 -12.31
N VAL A 235 7.67 -30.42 -11.83
CA VAL A 235 8.18 -29.42 -10.87
C VAL A 235 7.43 -29.58 -9.54
N ASP A 236 8.16 -29.85 -8.46
CA ASP A 236 7.57 -30.00 -7.13
C ASP A 236 7.49 -28.67 -6.39
N VAL A 237 6.59 -27.80 -6.83
CA VAL A 237 6.25 -26.53 -6.16
C VAL A 237 4.83 -26.61 -5.63
N ASN A 238 4.63 -26.41 -4.33
CA ASN A 238 3.32 -26.25 -3.72
C ASN A 238 2.99 -24.74 -3.60
N PRO A 239 2.15 -24.16 -4.49
CA PRO A 239 1.83 -22.73 -4.45
C PRO A 239 1.19 -22.35 -3.12
N LEU A 240 1.65 -21.25 -2.50
CA LEU A 240 1.13 -20.76 -1.23
C LEU A 240 0.12 -19.65 -1.44
N ILE A 241 -1.01 -19.74 -0.74
CA ILE A 241 -2.00 -18.68 -0.61
C ILE A 241 -1.62 -17.81 0.58
N ILE A 242 -1.48 -16.50 0.37
CA ILE A 242 -1.39 -15.50 1.43
C ILE A 242 -2.78 -14.94 1.68
N VAL A 243 -3.31 -15.09 2.90
CA VAL A 243 -4.56 -14.47 3.32
C VAL A 243 -4.26 -13.28 4.23
N GLN A 244 -4.48 -12.09 3.73
CA GLN A 244 -4.23 -10.86 4.46
C GLN A 244 -5.50 -10.33 5.13
N ILE A 245 -5.49 -10.30 6.47
CA ILE A 245 -6.61 -9.83 7.28
C ILE A 245 -6.32 -8.45 7.92
N PRO A 246 -7.37 -7.65 8.25
CA PRO A 246 -7.22 -6.39 8.97
C PRO A 246 -6.66 -6.56 10.39
N ASN A 247 -6.05 -5.49 10.92
CA ASN A 247 -5.73 -5.43 12.35
C ASN A 247 -7.04 -5.39 13.17
N LYS A 248 -7.07 -6.00 14.34
CA LYS A 248 -8.26 -6.04 15.23
C LYS A 248 -9.49 -6.72 14.58
N SER A 249 -9.32 -7.89 14.02
CA SER A 249 -10.38 -8.67 13.37
C SER A 249 -10.36 -10.12 13.84
N GLU A 250 -10.54 -10.35 15.13
CA GLU A 250 -10.55 -11.71 15.71
C GLU A 250 -11.68 -12.57 15.10
N THR A 251 -12.89 -12.02 15.01
CA THR A 251 -14.03 -12.74 14.41
C THR A 251 -13.81 -13.10 12.94
N LEU A 252 -13.07 -12.28 12.17
CA LEU A 252 -12.73 -12.60 10.81
C LEU A 252 -11.64 -13.68 10.74
N LEU A 253 -10.66 -13.62 11.65
CA LEU A 253 -9.64 -14.65 11.79
C LEU A 253 -10.28 -16.01 12.07
N ASP A 254 -11.13 -16.09 13.10
CA ASP A 254 -11.87 -17.32 13.44
C ASP A 254 -12.74 -17.82 12.28
N GLY A 255 -13.31 -16.91 11.50
CA GLY A 255 -14.10 -17.25 10.31
C GLY A 255 -13.24 -17.87 9.20
N VAL A 256 -12.09 -17.29 8.95
CA VAL A 256 -11.12 -17.78 7.94
C VAL A 256 -10.55 -19.13 8.35
N GLU A 257 -10.17 -19.30 9.63
CA GLU A 257 -9.64 -20.56 10.15
C GLU A 257 -10.67 -21.68 10.03
N ARG A 258 -11.90 -21.47 10.51
CA ARG A 258 -13.00 -22.45 10.39
C ARG A 258 -13.31 -22.80 8.94
N TRP A 259 -13.21 -21.84 8.05
CA TRP A 259 -13.42 -22.09 6.62
C TRP A 259 -12.34 -23.05 6.06
N PHE A 260 -11.06 -22.82 6.39
CA PHE A 260 -9.97 -23.71 5.96
C PHE A 260 -10.07 -25.09 6.62
N GLU A 261 -10.40 -25.17 7.88
CA GLU A 261 -10.64 -26.43 8.59
C GLU A 261 -11.75 -27.26 7.91
N ALA A 262 -12.85 -26.62 7.51
CA ALA A 262 -13.91 -27.28 6.75
C ALA A 262 -13.46 -27.79 5.37
N GLN A 263 -12.37 -27.24 4.81
CA GLN A 263 -11.72 -27.74 3.60
C GLN A 263 -10.65 -28.81 3.88
N GLY A 264 -10.44 -29.18 5.14
CA GLY A 264 -9.43 -30.13 5.58
C GLY A 264 -8.00 -29.58 5.67
N LEU A 265 -7.86 -28.26 5.64
CA LEU A 265 -6.57 -27.58 5.80
C LEU A 265 -6.47 -27.08 7.24
N THR A 266 -5.67 -27.77 8.05
CA THR A 266 -5.57 -27.51 9.51
C THR A 266 -4.13 -27.20 9.92
N TYR A 267 -3.95 -26.73 11.14
CA TYR A 267 -2.61 -26.53 11.70
C TYR A 267 -1.93 -27.88 12.01
N GLU A 268 -2.70 -28.88 12.46
CA GLU A 268 -2.20 -30.20 12.81
C GLU A 268 -1.61 -30.94 11.60
N ASN A 269 -2.22 -30.81 10.42
CA ASN A 269 -1.69 -31.42 9.19
C ASN A 269 -0.67 -30.55 8.46
N SER A 270 -0.27 -29.41 9.06
CA SER A 270 0.68 -28.44 8.54
C SER A 270 0.29 -27.78 7.20
N GLN A 271 -0.96 -27.92 6.76
CA GLN A 271 -1.44 -27.31 5.52
C GLN A 271 -1.89 -25.86 5.71
N LEU A 272 -2.20 -25.48 6.95
CA LEU A 272 -2.48 -24.09 7.34
C LEU A 272 -1.33 -23.55 8.19
N ALA A 273 -0.93 -22.33 7.92
CA ALA A 273 0.06 -21.57 8.69
C ALA A 273 -0.52 -20.24 9.16
N VAL A 274 0.01 -19.69 10.24
CA VAL A 274 -0.37 -18.37 10.73
C VAL A 274 0.85 -17.57 11.17
N TRP A 275 0.86 -16.30 10.78
CA TRP A 275 1.90 -15.36 11.18
C TRP A 275 1.26 -14.04 11.65
N LEU A 276 1.05 -13.94 12.94
CA LEU A 276 0.53 -12.75 13.61
C LEU A 276 1.60 -12.20 14.56
N SER A 277 1.32 -11.08 15.22
CA SER A 277 2.24 -10.49 16.21
C SER A 277 2.50 -11.38 17.43
N ASP A 278 1.52 -12.18 17.80
CA ASP A 278 1.41 -12.96 19.02
C ASP A 278 1.26 -14.46 18.78
N ARG A 279 1.15 -14.88 17.52
CA ARG A 279 0.96 -16.29 17.17
C ARG A 279 1.71 -16.64 15.88
N HIS A 280 2.57 -17.64 15.96
CA HIS A 280 3.37 -18.17 14.86
C HIS A 280 3.26 -19.68 14.82
N GLU A 281 2.65 -20.25 13.78
CA GLU A 281 2.51 -21.70 13.62
C GLU A 281 2.82 -22.12 12.18
N ASN A 282 3.51 -23.25 12.02
CA ASN A 282 3.88 -23.88 10.73
C ASN A 282 4.69 -22.97 9.79
N LEU A 283 5.53 -22.09 10.35
CA LEU A 283 6.35 -21.15 9.58
C LEU A 283 7.74 -21.68 9.24
N GLU A 284 8.22 -22.68 9.96
CA GLU A 284 9.56 -23.26 9.70
C GLU A 284 9.59 -23.94 8.33
N GLY A 285 10.54 -23.51 7.47
CA GLY A 285 10.68 -24.02 6.12
C GLY A 285 9.51 -23.71 5.17
N ILE A 286 8.61 -22.78 5.53
CA ILE A 286 7.44 -22.43 4.70
C ILE A 286 7.82 -21.88 3.32
N ASP A 287 9.03 -21.38 3.15
CA ASP A 287 9.61 -20.86 1.90
C ASP A 287 10.12 -21.96 0.96
N ALA A 288 10.31 -23.17 1.48
CA ALA A 288 10.75 -24.29 0.64
C ALA A 288 9.69 -24.61 -0.46
N PRO A 289 10.11 -24.88 -1.70
CA PRO A 289 9.18 -25.09 -2.83
C PRO A 289 8.07 -26.09 -2.55
N ALA A 290 8.40 -27.25 -1.99
CA ALA A 290 7.47 -28.36 -1.71
C ALA A 290 6.90 -28.34 -0.28
N ALA A 291 7.06 -27.26 0.49
CA ALA A 291 6.53 -27.17 1.86
C ALA A 291 5.03 -27.48 1.92
N PRO A 292 4.54 -28.18 2.97
CA PRO A 292 3.17 -28.70 3.02
C PRO A 292 2.10 -27.60 3.10
N SER A 293 2.45 -26.43 3.66
CA SER A 293 1.49 -25.35 3.86
C SER A 293 0.88 -24.86 2.55
N THR A 294 -0.43 -24.91 2.45
CA THR A 294 -1.23 -24.44 1.32
C THR A 294 -1.65 -22.98 1.48
N ALA A 295 -1.90 -22.57 2.73
CA ALA A 295 -2.27 -21.19 3.05
C ALA A 295 -1.54 -20.68 4.29
N VAL A 296 -1.28 -19.37 4.30
CA VAL A 296 -0.78 -18.63 5.47
C VAL A 296 -1.65 -17.42 5.74
N ILE A 297 -2.12 -17.29 6.98
CA ILE A 297 -2.89 -16.13 7.42
C ILE A 297 -1.94 -15.09 8.01
N ILE A 298 -2.01 -13.86 7.51
CA ILE A 298 -1.15 -12.77 7.94
C ILE A 298 -1.96 -11.52 8.32
N LYS A 299 -1.42 -10.74 9.25
CA LYS A 299 -1.77 -9.33 9.46
C LYS A 299 -0.68 -8.43 8.84
N GLN A 300 -0.59 -7.22 9.29
CA GLN A 300 0.38 -6.24 8.76
C GLN A 300 1.87 -6.62 8.98
N ALA A 301 2.17 -7.46 9.96
CA ALA A 301 3.53 -7.67 10.50
C ALA A 301 4.50 -8.40 9.55
N VAL A 302 4.00 -9.15 8.58
CA VAL A 302 4.85 -9.93 7.64
C VAL A 302 5.43 -9.06 6.52
N ALA A 303 5.17 -7.75 6.56
CA ALA A 303 5.48 -6.86 5.47
C ALA A 303 6.99 -6.67 5.19
N THR A 304 7.87 -6.89 6.14
CA THR A 304 9.30 -6.62 5.98
C THR A 304 10.14 -7.90 6.13
N GLY A 305 10.94 -8.21 5.10
CA GLY A 305 11.98 -9.24 5.15
C GLY A 305 11.60 -10.67 4.77
N TRP A 306 10.29 -11.04 4.79
CA TRP A 306 9.90 -12.40 4.44
C TRP A 306 10.00 -12.66 2.93
N ASP A 307 10.69 -13.74 2.58
CA ASP A 307 10.95 -14.16 1.21
C ASP A 307 10.40 -15.57 0.98
N CYS A 308 9.28 -15.67 0.26
CA CYS A 308 8.64 -16.92 -0.06
C CYS A 308 8.26 -16.97 -1.56
N PRO A 309 9.19 -17.37 -2.44
CA PRO A 309 8.96 -17.35 -3.89
C PRO A 309 7.82 -18.23 -4.38
N ARG A 310 7.44 -19.29 -3.64
CA ARG A 310 6.29 -20.12 -3.96
C ARG A 310 4.94 -19.46 -3.62
N ALA A 311 4.91 -18.34 -2.89
CA ALA A 311 3.71 -17.57 -2.71
C ALA A 311 3.27 -16.97 -4.07
N GLN A 312 2.08 -17.33 -4.51
CA GLN A 312 1.60 -17.01 -5.86
C GLN A 312 0.20 -16.42 -5.85
N ILE A 313 -0.53 -16.59 -4.75
CA ILE A 313 -1.91 -16.15 -4.60
C ILE A 313 -2.01 -15.25 -3.37
N LEU A 314 -2.65 -14.10 -3.52
CA LEU A 314 -2.99 -13.19 -2.42
C LEU A 314 -4.50 -13.04 -2.33
N VAL A 315 -5.06 -13.35 -1.16
CA VAL A 315 -6.44 -12.99 -0.78
C VAL A 315 -6.37 -11.77 0.14
N LYS A 316 -6.84 -10.64 -0.33
CA LYS A 316 -6.83 -9.39 0.41
C LYS A 316 -8.20 -9.15 1.02
N LEU A 317 -8.35 -9.41 2.32
CA LEU A 317 -9.57 -9.17 3.12
C LEU A 317 -9.50 -7.84 3.88
N ARG A 318 -8.46 -7.06 3.64
CA ARG A 318 -8.19 -5.79 4.30
C ARG A 318 -8.40 -4.64 3.33
N ASP A 319 -9.28 -3.70 3.71
CA ASP A 319 -9.51 -2.45 2.99
C ASP A 319 -8.57 -1.34 3.48
N ASN A 320 -8.34 -0.33 2.65
CA ASN A 320 -7.70 0.93 3.01
C ASN A 320 -6.24 0.79 3.53
N MET A 321 -5.38 0.17 2.75
CA MET A 321 -3.95 0.14 3.02
C MET A 321 -3.23 1.33 2.36
N ASP A 322 -2.04 1.65 2.85
CA ASP A 322 -1.12 2.57 2.17
C ASP A 322 -0.65 1.93 0.85
N GLU A 323 -0.66 2.68 -0.23
CA GLU A 323 -0.25 2.28 -1.58
C GLU A 323 1.15 1.61 -1.58
N THR A 324 2.10 2.18 -0.84
CA THR A 324 3.45 1.62 -0.70
C THR A 324 3.44 0.21 -0.11
N PHE A 325 2.57 -0.02 0.88
CA PHE A 325 2.43 -1.34 1.50
C PHE A 325 1.74 -2.34 0.58
N GLU A 326 0.79 -1.89 -0.22
CA GLU A 326 0.12 -2.70 -1.24
C GLU A 326 1.12 -3.20 -2.30
N ILE A 327 1.94 -2.30 -2.83
CA ILE A 327 3.00 -2.62 -3.81
C ILE A 327 3.97 -3.66 -3.23
N GLN A 328 4.38 -3.52 -1.97
CA GLN A 328 5.28 -4.47 -1.33
C GLN A 328 4.65 -5.86 -1.15
N THR A 329 3.39 -5.92 -0.76
CA THR A 329 2.67 -7.19 -0.56
C THR A 329 2.46 -7.91 -1.88
N ILE A 330 2.06 -7.19 -2.93
CA ILE A 330 1.94 -7.73 -4.29
C ILE A 330 3.33 -8.19 -4.80
N GLY A 331 4.38 -7.40 -4.57
CA GLY A 331 5.74 -7.74 -4.96
C GLY A 331 6.25 -9.07 -4.40
N ARG A 332 5.63 -9.59 -3.31
CA ARG A 332 6.00 -10.90 -2.73
C ARG A 332 5.48 -12.06 -3.57
N ILE A 333 4.21 -11.99 -4.00
CA ILE A 333 3.61 -13.05 -4.82
C ILE A 333 4.13 -13.05 -6.26
N ARG A 334 4.86 -12.00 -6.65
CA ARG A 334 5.45 -11.89 -8.00
C ARG A 334 6.78 -12.64 -8.17
N ARG A 335 7.41 -13.12 -7.11
CA ARG A 335 8.68 -13.85 -7.24
C ARG A 335 8.48 -15.20 -7.89
N MET A 336 9.44 -15.58 -8.76
CA MET A 336 9.46 -16.91 -9.36
C MET A 336 10.10 -17.93 -8.41
N PRO A 337 9.50 -19.11 -8.20
CA PRO A 337 9.99 -20.13 -7.26
C PRO A 337 11.43 -20.57 -7.51
N GLU A 338 11.81 -20.77 -8.78
CA GLU A 338 13.13 -21.24 -9.19
C GLU A 338 13.93 -20.19 -9.95
N ALA A 339 13.57 -18.91 -9.83
CA ALA A 339 14.20 -17.79 -10.54
C ALA A 339 14.29 -18.00 -12.08
N LYS A 340 13.25 -18.65 -12.64
CA LYS A 340 13.06 -18.91 -14.07
C LYS A 340 11.57 -18.90 -14.43
N HIS A 341 11.24 -18.56 -15.67
CA HIS A 341 9.89 -18.75 -16.21
C HIS A 341 9.69 -20.20 -16.69
N TYR A 342 8.45 -20.66 -16.59
CA TYR A 342 8.06 -22.01 -17.01
C TYR A 342 7.51 -22.04 -18.45
N GLY A 343 7.31 -20.88 -19.09
CA GLY A 343 6.74 -20.78 -20.44
C GLY A 343 5.22 -21.04 -20.47
N SER A 344 4.58 -20.93 -19.30
CA SER A 344 3.14 -21.06 -19.12
C SER A 344 2.59 -19.79 -18.49
N ASP A 345 1.65 -19.12 -19.14
CA ASP A 345 1.04 -17.90 -18.62
C ASP A 345 0.38 -18.15 -17.26
N LEU A 346 -0.17 -19.34 -17.03
CA LEU A 346 -0.71 -19.74 -15.74
C LEU A 346 0.35 -19.74 -14.63
N LEU A 347 1.52 -20.36 -14.87
CA LEU A 347 2.58 -20.48 -13.88
C LEU A 347 3.44 -19.23 -13.77
N ASP A 348 3.57 -18.49 -14.87
CA ASP A 348 4.35 -17.25 -14.94
C ASP A 348 3.55 -16.01 -14.49
N SER A 349 2.32 -16.20 -13.97
CA SER A 349 1.44 -15.16 -13.41
C SER A 349 1.24 -15.32 -11.91
N CYS A 350 0.88 -14.22 -11.23
CA CYS A 350 0.40 -14.24 -9.84
C CYS A 350 -1.05 -13.76 -9.77
N TYR A 351 -1.73 -14.12 -8.70
CA TYR A 351 -3.17 -13.97 -8.59
C TYR A 351 -3.56 -13.19 -7.35
N LEU A 352 -4.46 -12.24 -7.51
CA LEU A 352 -5.02 -11.44 -6.43
C LEU A 352 -6.54 -11.57 -6.42
N TYR A 353 -7.09 -11.93 -5.26
CA TYR A 353 -8.53 -11.97 -5.03
C TYR A 353 -8.90 -10.95 -3.96
N THR A 354 -9.78 -10.00 -4.30
CA THR A 354 -10.19 -8.93 -3.40
C THR A 354 -11.48 -8.26 -3.86
N PHE A 355 -12.23 -7.70 -2.91
CA PHE A 355 -13.34 -6.78 -3.17
C PHE A 355 -13.04 -5.35 -2.69
N ASP A 356 -11.77 -5.01 -2.46
CA ASP A 356 -11.36 -3.68 -2.01
C ASP A 356 -11.67 -2.62 -3.08
N GLU A 357 -12.68 -1.79 -2.82
CA GLU A 357 -13.15 -0.75 -3.74
C GLU A 357 -12.09 0.32 -4.03
N LYS A 358 -11.26 0.68 -3.05
CA LYS A 358 -10.24 1.72 -3.24
C LYS A 358 -9.11 1.23 -4.12
N PHE A 359 -8.66 0.01 -3.89
CA PHE A 359 -7.67 -0.62 -4.73
C PHE A 359 -8.16 -0.71 -6.18
N THR A 360 -9.39 -1.21 -6.37
CA THR A 360 -9.97 -1.36 -7.71
C THR A 360 -10.29 -0.02 -8.37
N ALA A 361 -10.68 0.99 -7.60
CA ALA A 361 -10.86 2.36 -8.11
C ALA A 361 -9.53 2.98 -8.55
N GLY A 362 -8.43 2.75 -7.83
CA GLY A 362 -7.09 3.16 -8.22
C GLY A 362 -6.64 2.51 -9.53
N VAL A 363 -6.86 1.21 -9.69
CA VAL A 363 -6.59 0.49 -10.93
C VAL A 363 -7.43 1.06 -12.08
N LYS A 364 -8.73 1.27 -11.88
CA LYS A 364 -9.62 1.85 -12.91
C LYS A 364 -9.19 3.26 -13.31
N MET A 365 -8.81 4.11 -12.34
CA MET A 365 -8.29 5.44 -12.62
C MET A 365 -7.02 5.41 -13.49
N ALA A 366 -6.12 4.48 -13.23
CA ALA A 366 -4.91 4.30 -14.04
C ALA A 366 -5.22 3.88 -15.47
N LEU A 367 -6.28 3.06 -15.66
CA LEU A 367 -6.76 2.62 -16.97
C LEU A 367 -7.45 3.71 -17.79
N ASP A 368 -8.37 4.44 -17.15
CA ASP A 368 -9.20 5.45 -17.83
C ASP A 368 -8.37 6.65 -18.34
N LYS A 369 -7.18 6.85 -17.82
CA LYS A 369 -6.37 8.05 -18.10
C LYS A 369 -5.15 7.83 -19.00
N GLY A 370 -4.94 6.61 -19.51
CA GLY A 370 -3.66 6.29 -20.14
C GLY A 370 -2.50 6.65 -19.21
N ALA A 371 -1.47 5.85 -19.08
CA ALA A 371 -0.40 5.97 -18.08
C ALA A 371 -0.26 7.38 -17.49
N LEU A 372 -0.49 7.53 -16.19
CA LEU A 372 -0.29 8.80 -15.48
C LEU A 372 1.07 9.36 -15.88
N ASN A 373 1.09 10.28 -16.82
CA ASN A 373 2.31 10.99 -17.20
C ASN A 373 2.68 11.89 -16.03
N ALA A 374 3.41 11.33 -15.08
CA ALA A 374 4.04 12.12 -14.04
C ALA A 374 5.15 12.93 -14.70
N CYS A 375 5.02 14.23 -14.72
CA CYS A 375 6.09 15.10 -15.19
C CYS A 375 6.51 16.06 -14.09
N THR A 376 7.81 16.36 -14.06
CA THR A 376 8.32 17.44 -13.22
C THR A 376 8.19 18.72 -14.02
N LEU A 377 7.31 19.62 -13.56
CA LEU A 377 7.16 20.94 -14.14
C LEU A 377 8.18 21.86 -13.50
N PHE A 378 8.93 22.58 -14.32
CA PHE A 378 9.85 23.63 -13.87
C PHE A 378 9.23 25.00 -14.15
N LEU A 379 9.37 25.90 -13.18
CA LEU A 379 8.98 27.27 -13.39
C LEU A 379 9.86 27.91 -14.47
N LYS A 380 9.25 28.54 -15.47
CA LYS A 380 10.00 29.29 -16.49
C LYS A 380 10.81 30.40 -15.82
N SER A 381 11.99 30.72 -16.37
CA SER A 381 12.91 31.71 -15.82
C SER A 381 12.29 33.09 -15.60
N GLU A 382 11.34 33.45 -16.44
CA GLU A 382 10.58 34.73 -16.38
C GLU A 382 9.64 34.82 -15.17
N TYR A 383 9.34 33.71 -14.49
CA TYR A 383 8.42 33.65 -13.34
C TYR A 383 9.11 33.29 -12.01
N LYS A 384 10.45 33.24 -11.98
CA LYS A 384 11.21 32.81 -10.79
C LYS A 384 11.01 33.67 -9.55
N ASP A 385 10.70 34.96 -9.76
CA ASP A 385 10.59 35.94 -8.69
C ASP A 385 9.12 36.32 -8.37
N ILE A 386 8.16 35.52 -8.83
CA ILE A 386 6.76 35.80 -8.54
C ILE A 386 6.43 35.39 -7.11
N THR A 387 5.98 36.37 -6.33
CA THR A 387 5.38 36.15 -5.03
C THR A 387 3.86 36.19 -5.17
N LEU A 388 3.18 35.19 -4.66
CA LEU A 388 1.72 35.13 -4.63
C LEU A 388 1.24 35.53 -3.24
N THR A 389 0.24 36.39 -3.17
CA THR A 389 -0.43 36.73 -1.92
C THR A 389 -1.61 35.78 -1.74
N GLY A 390 -1.54 34.93 -0.74
CA GLY A 390 -2.61 34.05 -0.32
C GLY A 390 -3.46 34.68 0.78
N GLU A 391 -4.76 34.47 0.68
CA GLU A 391 -5.73 34.91 1.67
C GLU A 391 -6.22 33.71 2.48
N GLN A 392 -5.86 33.66 3.77
CA GLN A 392 -6.39 32.64 4.66
C GLN A 392 -7.78 33.02 5.12
N ARG A 393 -8.78 32.40 4.53
CA ARG A 393 -10.17 32.49 4.98
C ARG A 393 -10.41 31.46 6.07
N SER A 394 -10.87 31.90 7.24
CA SER A 394 -11.35 30.94 8.23
C SER A 394 -12.59 30.23 7.66
N MET A 395 -12.56 28.92 7.64
CA MET A 395 -13.81 28.19 7.55
C MET A 395 -14.62 28.55 8.80
N ILE A 396 -15.57 29.43 8.65
CA ILE A 396 -16.55 29.67 9.71
C ILE A 396 -17.39 28.38 9.73
N SER A 397 -17.16 27.54 10.75
CA SER A 397 -18.12 26.50 11.10
C SER A 397 -19.36 27.20 11.64
N MET A 398 -20.15 27.76 10.76
CA MET A 398 -21.48 28.20 11.15
C MET A 398 -22.27 26.94 11.47
N PRO A 399 -22.91 26.86 12.64
CA PRO A 399 -23.86 25.80 12.92
C PRO A 399 -24.97 25.92 11.86
N ARG A 400 -24.88 25.10 10.82
CA ARG A 400 -25.91 25.11 9.77
C ARG A 400 -27.19 24.64 10.40
N ASN A 401 -28.24 25.40 10.16
CA ASN A 401 -29.56 25.06 10.67
C ASN A 401 -30.04 23.75 9.99
N PRO A 402 -30.10 22.61 10.71
CA PRO A 402 -30.51 21.33 10.10
C PRO A 402 -31.93 21.36 9.50
N GLN A 403 -32.79 22.24 9.99
CA GLN A 403 -34.13 22.40 9.49
C GLN A 403 -34.14 23.05 8.09
N LYS A 404 -33.29 24.06 7.88
CA LYS A 404 -33.12 24.70 6.57
C LYS A 404 -32.55 23.70 5.56
N ALA A 405 -31.48 22.97 5.94
CA ALA A 405 -30.89 21.96 5.07
C ALA A 405 -31.89 20.85 4.71
N LEU A 406 -32.65 20.35 5.68
CA LEU A 406 -33.69 19.36 5.43
C LEU A 406 -34.73 19.83 4.41
N ARG A 407 -35.19 21.09 4.56
CA ARG A 407 -36.16 21.70 3.64
C ARG A 407 -35.54 21.95 2.25
N ALA A 408 -34.32 22.45 2.17
CA ALA A 408 -33.62 22.71 0.91
C ALA A 408 -33.44 21.42 0.11
N ILE A 409 -33.00 20.35 0.77
CA ILE A 409 -32.79 19.03 0.14
C ILE A 409 -34.13 18.48 -0.42
N TRP A 410 -35.20 18.62 0.35
CA TRP A 410 -36.51 18.17 -0.12
C TRP A 410 -37.01 19.00 -1.33
N LEU A 411 -36.95 20.35 -1.28
CA LEU A 411 -37.33 21.22 -2.38
C LEU A 411 -36.53 20.95 -3.66
N TYR A 412 -35.23 20.76 -3.53
CA TYR A 412 -34.37 20.41 -4.65
C TYR A 412 -34.76 19.06 -5.26
N ALA A 413 -35.07 18.08 -4.43
CA ALA A 413 -35.53 16.78 -4.91
C ALA A 413 -36.91 16.86 -5.58
N GLU A 414 -37.81 17.68 -5.07
CA GLU A 414 -39.11 17.98 -5.70
C GLU A 414 -38.91 18.58 -7.09
N GLU A 415 -38.09 19.60 -7.21
CA GLU A 415 -37.85 20.35 -8.45
C GLU A 415 -37.07 19.52 -9.49
N ASN A 416 -36.01 18.84 -9.08
CA ASN A 416 -35.04 18.20 -10.00
C ASN A 416 -35.27 16.70 -10.20
N LEU A 417 -35.87 16.02 -9.22
CA LEU A 417 -36.16 14.57 -9.29
C LEU A 417 -37.68 14.32 -9.40
N GLY A 418 -38.50 15.38 -9.32
CA GLY A 418 -39.95 15.31 -9.44
C GLY A 418 -40.61 14.59 -8.26
N VAL A 419 -39.97 14.45 -7.09
CA VAL A 419 -40.58 13.77 -5.94
C VAL A 419 -41.78 14.53 -5.41
N GLY A 420 -42.78 13.79 -4.93
CA GLY A 420 -44.04 14.34 -4.43
C GLY A 420 -44.56 13.64 -3.19
N ALA A 421 -45.87 13.70 -2.98
CA ALA A 421 -46.52 13.08 -1.84
C ALA A 421 -46.58 11.54 -1.93
N ASP A 422 -46.71 10.99 -3.15
CA ASP A 422 -46.75 9.55 -3.38
C ASP A 422 -45.39 8.91 -3.31
N LYS A 423 -45.22 7.95 -2.41
CA LYS A 423 -43.93 7.28 -2.11
C LYS A 423 -43.57 6.21 -3.14
N GLU A 424 -44.56 5.56 -3.75
CA GLU A 424 -44.34 4.56 -4.79
C GLU A 424 -43.94 5.23 -6.11
N GLU A 425 -44.56 6.37 -6.42
CA GLU A 425 -44.17 7.19 -7.56
C GLU A 425 -42.74 7.75 -7.36
N ASN A 426 -42.39 8.22 -6.16
CA ASN A 426 -41.05 8.68 -5.82
C ASN A 426 -40.01 7.56 -5.97
N ARG A 427 -40.37 6.33 -5.61
CA ARG A 427 -39.51 5.14 -5.79
C ARG A 427 -39.16 4.96 -7.27
N THR A 428 -40.14 4.99 -8.13
CA THR A 428 -39.97 4.86 -9.59
C THR A 428 -39.09 5.99 -10.16
N ARG A 429 -39.33 7.24 -9.73
CA ARG A 429 -38.57 8.43 -10.18
C ARG A 429 -37.11 8.37 -9.75
N LEU A 430 -36.86 7.98 -8.50
CA LEU A 430 -35.50 7.79 -8.02
C LEU A 430 -34.76 6.67 -8.76
N GLN A 431 -35.43 5.55 -9.05
CA GLN A 431 -34.85 4.49 -9.88
C GLN A 431 -34.51 4.98 -11.29
N ALA A 432 -35.38 5.74 -11.91
CA ALA A 432 -35.15 6.36 -13.22
C ALA A 432 -33.96 7.36 -13.16
N ALA A 433 -33.75 8.05 -12.03
CA ALA A 433 -32.59 8.90 -11.77
C ALA A 433 -31.33 8.10 -11.40
N GLY A 434 -31.40 6.75 -11.44
CA GLY A 434 -30.27 5.84 -11.22
C GLY A 434 -29.99 5.54 -9.75
N TYR A 435 -30.91 5.87 -8.81
CA TYR A 435 -30.75 5.41 -7.41
C TYR A 435 -31.03 3.92 -7.30
N ILE A 436 -30.19 3.24 -6.52
CA ILE A 436 -30.30 1.80 -6.24
C ILE A 436 -31.19 1.62 -5.01
N LEU A 437 -32.36 1.00 -5.21
CA LEU A 437 -33.36 0.73 -4.17
C LEU A 437 -33.45 -0.77 -3.91
N ARG A 438 -32.40 -1.32 -3.32
CA ARG A 438 -32.27 -2.73 -2.92
C ARG A 438 -32.02 -2.80 -1.42
N ASP A 439 -32.25 -3.96 -0.83
CA ASP A 439 -31.99 -4.26 0.60
C ASP A 439 -30.61 -4.91 0.83
N ASP A 440 -29.87 -5.13 -0.24
CA ASP A 440 -28.48 -5.58 -0.25
C ASP A 440 -27.49 -4.45 -0.59
N VAL A 441 -26.21 -4.70 -0.45
CA VAL A 441 -25.14 -3.73 -0.73
C VAL A 441 -24.44 -4.11 -2.02
N VAL A 442 -24.36 -3.14 -2.96
CA VAL A 442 -23.65 -3.29 -4.23
C VAL A 442 -22.31 -2.55 -4.13
N ARG A 443 -21.22 -3.26 -4.44
CA ARG A 443 -19.88 -2.72 -4.55
C ARG A 443 -19.35 -2.93 -5.95
N HIS A 444 -18.31 -2.20 -6.31
CA HIS A 444 -17.64 -2.34 -7.59
C HIS A 444 -16.19 -2.73 -7.41
N THR A 445 -15.75 -3.69 -8.19
CA THR A 445 -14.35 -4.12 -8.25
C THR A 445 -13.94 -4.31 -9.71
N VAL A 446 -12.72 -4.74 -9.96
CA VAL A 446 -12.25 -5.03 -11.31
C VAL A 446 -11.83 -6.49 -11.43
N SER A 447 -11.91 -7.01 -12.66
CA SER A 447 -11.37 -8.34 -13.03
C SER A 447 -10.57 -8.18 -14.31
N GLY A 448 -9.42 -8.84 -14.40
CA GLY A 448 -8.60 -8.82 -15.60
C GLY A 448 -7.10 -8.92 -15.31
N GLU A 449 -6.32 -8.67 -16.35
CA GLU A 449 -4.88 -8.83 -16.33
C GLU A 449 -4.17 -7.48 -16.31
N THR A 450 -3.10 -7.39 -15.53
CA THR A 450 -2.20 -6.25 -15.50
C THR A 450 -0.76 -6.72 -15.64
N ALA A 451 -0.01 -6.10 -16.55
CA ALA A 451 1.36 -6.49 -16.86
C ALA A 451 2.38 -6.00 -15.82
N THR A 452 2.07 -4.92 -15.08
CA THR A 452 3.02 -4.28 -14.15
C THR A 452 2.35 -3.94 -12.82
N LEU A 453 3.17 -3.61 -11.79
CA LEU A 453 2.67 -3.07 -10.52
C LEU A 453 2.08 -1.67 -10.65
N ASP A 454 2.38 -0.95 -11.71
CA ASP A 454 1.81 0.37 -12.01
C ASP A 454 0.39 0.28 -12.59
N PHE A 455 -0.20 -0.92 -12.53
CA PHE A 455 -1.55 -1.21 -13.00
C PHE A 455 -1.79 -0.91 -14.49
N SER A 456 -0.72 -0.89 -15.31
CA SER A 456 -0.90 -0.89 -16.75
C SER A 456 -1.57 -2.20 -17.15
N SER A 457 -2.76 -2.13 -17.70
CA SER A 457 -3.59 -3.31 -17.98
C SER A 457 -3.61 -3.65 -19.45
N SER A 458 -3.80 -4.93 -19.74
CA SER A 458 -4.12 -5.43 -21.07
C SER A 458 -5.62 -5.64 -21.25
N ASP A 459 -6.31 -6.07 -20.20
CA ASP A 459 -7.75 -6.40 -20.27
C ASP A 459 -8.39 -6.33 -18.87
N MET A 460 -9.05 -5.23 -18.58
CA MET A 460 -9.66 -4.99 -17.27
C MET A 460 -11.15 -4.65 -17.40
N ASN A 461 -11.99 -5.40 -16.70
CA ASN A 461 -13.42 -5.21 -16.67
C ASN A 461 -13.91 -4.81 -15.27
N THR A 462 -14.86 -3.88 -15.21
CA THR A 462 -15.56 -3.56 -13.95
C THR A 462 -16.65 -4.59 -13.70
N ILE A 463 -16.67 -5.14 -12.52
CA ILE A 463 -17.69 -6.09 -12.06
C ILE A 463 -18.40 -5.55 -10.82
N SER A 464 -19.68 -5.92 -10.68
CA SER A 464 -20.49 -5.59 -9.52
C SER A 464 -20.58 -6.76 -8.56
N VAL A 465 -20.41 -6.48 -7.27
CA VAL A 465 -20.51 -7.47 -6.19
C VAL A 465 -21.67 -7.09 -5.30
N THR A 466 -22.59 -8.01 -5.10
CA THR A 466 -23.76 -7.82 -4.24
C THR A 466 -23.67 -8.75 -3.03
N GLU A 467 -23.84 -8.21 -1.83
CA GLU A 467 -23.89 -8.96 -0.59
C GLU A 467 -25.08 -8.58 0.28
N LYS A 468 -25.57 -9.51 1.12
CA LYS A 468 -26.62 -9.22 2.07
C LYS A 468 -26.18 -8.17 3.09
N LEU A 469 -27.01 -7.18 3.33
CA LEU A 469 -26.74 -6.18 4.37
C LEU A 469 -26.65 -6.84 5.75
N ASN A 470 -25.52 -6.60 6.41
CA ASN A 470 -25.32 -6.86 7.82
C ASN A 470 -24.99 -5.54 8.53
N THR A 471 -25.91 -5.03 9.33
CA THR A 471 -25.78 -3.71 10.00
C THR A 471 -24.59 -3.64 10.96
N HIS A 472 -24.16 -4.75 11.52
CA HIS A 472 -22.97 -4.80 12.38
C HIS A 472 -21.68 -4.70 11.53
N LYS A 473 -21.60 -5.46 10.43
CA LYS A 473 -20.45 -5.44 9.51
C LYS A 473 -20.34 -4.09 8.79
N HIS A 474 -21.45 -3.58 8.27
CA HIS A 474 -21.50 -2.35 7.46
C HIS A 474 -21.73 -1.07 8.27
N GLY A 475 -21.87 -1.17 9.60
CA GLY A 475 -22.16 0.00 10.44
C GLY A 475 -21.09 1.09 10.33
N ARG A 476 -19.81 0.70 10.28
CA ARG A 476 -18.69 1.64 10.10
C ARG A 476 -18.74 2.33 8.75
N ASP A 477 -19.02 1.59 7.68
CA ASP A 477 -19.12 2.14 6.32
C ASP A 477 -20.28 3.13 6.22
N TYR A 478 -21.44 2.79 6.80
CA TYR A 478 -22.58 3.69 6.88
C TYR A 478 -22.21 5.01 7.58
N HIS A 479 -21.54 4.94 8.75
CA HIS A 479 -21.06 6.12 9.47
C HIS A 479 -20.13 6.99 8.61
N GLN A 480 -19.17 6.37 7.92
CA GLN A 480 -18.26 7.09 7.05
C GLN A 480 -18.97 7.76 5.86
N LYS A 481 -19.92 7.06 5.23
CA LYS A 481 -20.65 7.62 4.09
C LYS A 481 -21.53 8.80 4.53
N ILE A 482 -22.29 8.67 5.63
CA ILE A 482 -23.07 9.79 6.18
C ILE A 482 -22.16 10.97 6.57
N GLY A 483 -21.02 10.70 7.21
CA GLY A 483 -20.06 11.74 7.54
C GLY A 483 -19.54 12.48 6.30
N LYS A 484 -19.22 11.77 5.22
CA LYS A 484 -18.81 12.36 3.93
C LYS A 484 -19.92 13.20 3.28
N ILE A 485 -21.17 12.71 3.34
CA ILE A 485 -22.34 13.50 2.86
C ILE A 485 -22.46 14.79 3.66
N GLY A 486 -22.32 14.74 4.99
CA GLY A 486 -22.36 15.93 5.85
C GLY A 486 -21.24 16.93 5.56
N LEU A 487 -20.02 16.44 5.28
CA LEU A 487 -18.86 17.26 4.98
C LEU A 487 -19.08 18.14 3.73
N GLU A 488 -19.87 17.71 2.75
CA GLU A 488 -20.18 18.51 1.55
C GLU A 488 -20.77 19.89 1.90
N ILE A 489 -21.48 19.97 3.02
CA ILE A 489 -22.12 21.19 3.50
C ILE A 489 -21.62 21.63 4.89
N GLY A 490 -20.53 21.07 5.39
CA GLY A 490 -19.97 21.40 6.70
C GLY A 490 -20.87 21.02 7.88
N MET A 491 -21.62 19.93 7.78
CA MET A 491 -22.55 19.46 8.80
C MET A 491 -22.01 18.21 9.50
N GLU A 492 -22.17 18.12 10.80
CA GLU A 492 -21.77 16.98 11.60
C GLU A 492 -22.60 15.73 11.28
N TYR A 493 -22.00 14.56 11.50
CA TYR A 493 -22.65 13.25 11.30
C TYR A 493 -24.02 13.13 11.94
N SER A 494 -24.18 13.57 13.19
CA SER A 494 -25.42 13.45 13.95
C SER A 494 -26.60 14.15 13.31
N PHE A 495 -26.38 15.35 12.81
CA PHE A 495 -27.39 16.15 12.11
C PHE A 495 -27.67 15.60 10.72
N MET A 496 -26.63 15.24 9.96
CA MET A 496 -26.82 14.66 8.63
C MET A 496 -27.53 13.31 8.69
N ASN A 497 -27.19 12.45 9.63
CA ASN A 497 -27.89 11.19 9.85
C ASN A 497 -29.40 11.42 10.17
N THR A 498 -29.68 12.44 10.98
CA THR A 498 -31.08 12.81 11.30
C THR A 498 -31.84 13.31 10.06
N ILE A 499 -31.19 14.10 9.21
CA ILE A 499 -31.78 14.57 7.94
C ILE A 499 -32.08 13.38 7.02
N ILE A 500 -31.11 12.51 6.78
CA ILE A 500 -31.29 11.31 5.95
C ILE A 500 -32.43 10.45 6.49
N ARG A 501 -32.46 10.22 7.80
CA ARG A 501 -33.54 9.45 8.44
C ARG A 501 -34.91 10.11 8.26
N LYS A 502 -35.02 11.43 8.42
CA LYS A 502 -36.29 12.14 8.20
C LYS A 502 -36.78 12.04 6.76
N LEU A 503 -35.88 12.07 5.79
CA LEU A 503 -36.24 12.01 4.38
C LEU A 503 -36.59 10.59 3.91
N PHE A 504 -35.98 9.56 4.47
CA PHE A 504 -36.04 8.21 3.91
C PHE A 504 -36.54 7.12 4.88
N ASP A 505 -36.47 7.30 6.21
CA ASP A 505 -36.84 6.26 7.19
C ASP A 505 -38.33 6.39 7.57
N LYS A 506 -39.06 5.29 7.51
CA LYS A 506 -40.49 5.27 7.86
C LYS A 506 -40.77 5.66 9.32
N ASN A 507 -39.85 5.35 10.24
CA ASN A 507 -40.01 5.57 11.68
C ASN A 507 -39.76 7.02 12.11
N PHE A 508 -39.17 7.86 11.27
CA PHE A 508 -38.96 9.27 11.59
C PHE A 508 -40.13 10.12 11.12
N ASN A 509 -40.68 10.96 11.99
CA ASN A 509 -41.80 11.82 11.63
C ASN A 509 -41.33 13.05 10.84
N TYR A 510 -41.73 13.13 9.58
CA TYR A 510 -41.53 14.29 8.71
C TYR A 510 -42.59 14.31 7.59
N ALA A 511 -43.28 15.44 7.42
CA ALA A 511 -44.38 15.54 6.46
C ALA A 511 -43.90 15.34 4.99
N HIS A 512 -42.70 15.81 4.68
CA HIS A 512 -42.14 15.81 3.33
C HIS A 512 -41.07 14.71 3.15
N LYS A 513 -41.45 13.45 3.45
CA LYS A 513 -40.56 12.32 3.17
C LYS A 513 -40.44 12.06 1.66
N ILE A 514 -39.22 11.73 1.24
CA ILE A 514 -39.00 11.27 -0.13
C ILE A 514 -39.42 9.80 -0.27
N LEU A 515 -38.95 8.92 0.65
CA LEU A 515 -39.33 7.51 0.73
C LEU A 515 -39.69 7.14 2.18
N ALA A 516 -40.33 5.99 2.35
CA ALA A 516 -40.65 5.41 3.66
C ALA A 516 -40.07 4.01 3.77
N LEU A 517 -38.72 3.96 3.83
CA LEU A 517 -37.94 2.73 3.87
C LEU A 517 -37.90 2.15 5.30
N GLU A 518 -37.75 0.83 5.42
CA GLU A 518 -37.42 0.19 6.66
C GLU A 518 -36.03 0.65 7.17
N PRO A 519 -35.77 0.70 8.48
CA PRO A 519 -34.46 1.13 8.99
C PRO A 519 -33.27 0.38 8.37
N ARG A 520 -33.43 -0.90 8.05
CA ARG A 520 -32.43 -1.73 7.39
C ARG A 520 -32.25 -1.32 5.92
N GLU A 521 -33.32 -1.06 5.21
CA GLU A 521 -33.27 -0.57 3.82
C GLU A 521 -32.60 0.80 3.70
N VAL A 522 -32.75 1.68 4.73
CA VAL A 522 -32.04 2.97 4.76
C VAL A 522 -30.52 2.78 4.77
N TYR A 523 -30.01 1.77 5.48
CA TYR A 523 -28.59 1.45 5.46
C TYR A 523 -28.11 1.05 4.04
N ALA A 524 -28.83 0.13 3.41
CA ALA A 524 -28.51 -0.30 2.05
C ALA A 524 -28.61 0.87 1.06
N PHE A 525 -29.68 1.67 1.18
CA PHE A 525 -29.88 2.84 0.35
C PHE A 525 -28.73 3.85 0.43
N VAL A 526 -28.28 4.19 1.64
CA VAL A 526 -27.15 5.11 1.84
C VAL A 526 -25.85 4.53 1.29
N LEU A 527 -25.59 3.25 1.55
CA LEU A 527 -24.36 2.59 1.09
C LEU A 527 -24.28 2.52 -0.44
N ASN A 528 -25.41 2.20 -1.08
CA ASN A 528 -25.48 2.06 -2.54
C ASN A 528 -25.52 3.41 -3.28
N ASN A 529 -25.94 4.49 -2.61
CA ASN A 529 -26.17 5.78 -3.26
C ASN A 529 -25.38 6.94 -2.64
N ALA A 530 -24.29 6.65 -1.93
CA ALA A 530 -23.55 7.67 -1.18
C ALA A 530 -23.14 8.86 -2.05
N ASP A 531 -22.62 8.63 -3.25
CA ASP A 531 -22.14 9.69 -4.14
C ASP A 531 -23.30 10.50 -4.73
N ARG A 532 -24.42 9.86 -5.05
CA ARG A 532 -25.65 10.55 -5.48
C ARG A 532 -26.24 11.40 -4.36
N LEU A 533 -26.24 10.90 -3.13
CA LEU A 533 -26.67 11.65 -1.95
C LEU A 533 -25.75 12.83 -1.65
N ARG A 534 -24.44 12.66 -1.83
CA ARG A 534 -23.46 13.76 -1.73
C ARG A 534 -23.78 14.87 -2.74
N HIS A 535 -23.99 14.49 -4.01
CA HIS A 535 -24.35 15.42 -5.06
C HIS A 535 -25.68 16.12 -4.75
N LEU A 536 -26.72 15.36 -4.39
CA LEU A 536 -28.03 15.91 -4.03
C LEU A 536 -27.93 16.97 -2.92
N VAL A 537 -27.20 16.66 -1.84
CA VAL A 537 -27.03 17.56 -0.69
C VAL A 537 -26.23 18.81 -1.07
N ARG A 538 -25.15 18.64 -1.85
CA ARG A 538 -24.31 19.75 -2.31
C ARG A 538 -25.10 20.72 -3.19
N GLU A 539 -25.79 20.22 -4.20
CA GLU A 539 -26.57 21.06 -5.13
C GLU A 539 -27.74 21.75 -4.42
N ALA A 540 -28.45 21.02 -3.54
CA ALA A 540 -29.54 21.60 -2.76
C ALA A 540 -29.08 22.77 -1.87
N MET A 541 -27.83 22.79 -1.46
CA MET A 541 -27.27 23.83 -0.59
C MET A 541 -26.37 24.83 -1.33
N ALA A 542 -26.22 24.70 -2.65
CA ALA A 542 -25.27 25.48 -3.44
C ALA A 542 -25.47 27.00 -3.31
N ALA A 543 -26.71 27.47 -3.34
CA ALA A 543 -27.02 28.90 -3.21
C ALA A 543 -26.65 29.46 -1.82
N GLU A 544 -26.96 28.73 -0.74
CA GLU A 544 -26.56 29.15 0.63
C GLU A 544 -25.04 29.11 0.80
N MET A 545 -24.36 28.12 0.20
CA MET A 545 -22.90 28.02 0.25
C MET A 545 -22.22 29.18 -0.48
N ALA A 546 -22.72 29.60 -1.62
CA ALA A 546 -22.23 30.74 -2.38
C ALA A 546 -22.37 32.03 -1.57
N GLN A 547 -23.53 32.28 -0.95
CA GLN A 547 -23.76 33.43 -0.09
C GLN A 547 -22.80 33.47 1.10
N MET A 548 -22.59 32.33 1.76
CA MET A 548 -21.64 32.22 2.89
C MET A 548 -20.20 32.52 2.49
N GLN A 549 -19.78 32.17 1.28
CA GLN A 549 -18.44 32.50 0.79
C GLN A 549 -18.24 34.01 0.62
N LEU A 550 -19.30 34.73 0.28
CA LEU A 550 -19.27 36.21 0.18
C LEU A 550 -19.18 36.89 1.56
N ASP A 551 -19.76 36.27 2.59
CA ASP A 551 -19.84 36.82 3.95
C ASP A 551 -18.58 36.52 4.81
N VAL A 552 -17.64 35.70 4.32
CA VAL A 552 -16.42 35.34 5.05
C VAL A 552 -15.44 36.50 5.04
N GLN A 553 -15.11 37.01 6.22
CA GLN A 553 -14.04 38.01 6.36
C GLN A 553 -12.67 37.37 6.26
N THR A 554 -11.76 38.01 5.54
CA THR A 554 -10.36 37.62 5.46
C THR A 554 -9.71 37.80 6.82
N LYS A 555 -9.12 36.73 7.37
CA LYS A 555 -8.47 36.75 8.68
C LYS A 555 -6.98 37.08 8.62
N SER A 556 -6.30 36.63 7.56
CA SER A 556 -4.88 36.95 7.39
C SER A 556 -4.50 36.89 5.91
N LEU A 557 -3.59 37.76 5.53
CA LEU A 557 -2.88 37.71 4.25
C LEU A 557 -1.51 37.11 4.52
N PHE A 558 -1.05 36.24 3.65
CA PHE A 558 0.30 35.70 3.68
C PHE A 558 0.88 35.65 2.27
N GLU A 559 2.17 35.78 2.21
CA GLU A 559 2.91 35.66 0.95
C GLU A 559 3.59 34.30 0.86
N PHE A 560 3.61 33.72 -0.32
CA PHE A 560 4.36 32.50 -0.61
C PHE A 560 5.03 32.60 -1.97
N HIS A 561 6.23 32.04 -2.05
CA HIS A 561 6.96 31.94 -3.29
C HIS A 561 6.54 30.67 -4.05
N ILE A 562 6.38 30.80 -5.35
CA ILE A 562 6.09 29.64 -6.19
C ILE A 562 7.34 28.73 -6.19
N PRO A 563 7.21 27.42 -5.86
CA PRO A 563 8.35 26.52 -5.92
C PRO A 563 8.91 26.46 -7.35
N GLN A 564 10.23 26.42 -7.48
CA GLN A 564 10.91 26.41 -8.80
C GLN A 564 10.60 25.15 -9.61
N SER A 565 10.17 24.08 -8.96
CA SER A 565 9.68 22.86 -9.60
C SER A 565 8.54 22.27 -8.80
N CYS A 566 7.58 21.67 -9.46
CA CYS A 566 6.55 20.87 -8.83
C CYS A 566 6.39 19.55 -9.58
N PHE A 567 6.13 18.49 -8.83
CA PHE A 567 5.71 17.21 -9.38
C PHE A 567 4.19 17.29 -9.59
N CYS A 568 3.77 17.18 -10.82
CA CYS A 568 2.36 17.23 -11.19
C CYS A 568 1.96 15.91 -11.84
N LEU A 569 0.89 15.33 -11.34
CA LEU A 569 0.14 14.31 -12.04
C LEU A 569 -0.76 15.04 -13.06
N LEU A 570 -0.39 14.99 -14.34
CA LEU A 570 -1.24 15.54 -15.40
C LEU A 570 -2.44 14.63 -15.57
N TYR A 571 -3.57 15.11 -15.11
CA TYR A 571 -4.87 14.55 -15.47
C TYR A 571 -5.23 15.11 -16.86
N THR A 572 -5.00 14.34 -17.91
CA THR A 572 -5.51 14.63 -19.26
C THR A 572 -6.89 14.05 -19.45
#